data_67d9f674e83f3acb11ec79226df4f5d8
#
_entry.id   67d9f674e83f3acb11ec79226df4f5d8
#
_cell.length_a   1.000
_cell.length_b   1.000
_cell.length_c   1.000
_cell.angle_alpha   90.00
_cell.angle_beta   90.00
_cell.angle_gamma   90.00
#
_symmetry.space_group_name_H-M   'P 1'
#
loop_
_entity.id
_entity.type
_entity.pdbx_description
1 polymer ?
#
loop_
_entity_poly.entity_id
_entity_poly.type
_entity_poly.pdbx_seq_one_letter_code
_entity_poly.pdbx_strand_id
1 'polypeptide(L)'
;MKEISIDPITRLEGHGRIQIFLNEQGDVANAYLQIPELRGFERFCIGRKGEDLPQITPRICGVCPVAHHMASTKALDAAFHVDPPVAAKKLRE
;
A
#
# COMPACT_ATOMS: atom_id res chain seq x y z
N MET A 1 -15.38 8.41 22.25
CA MET A 1 -15.05 7.82 20.93
C MET A 1 -14.64 6.36 21.14
N LYS A 2 -15.23 5.47 20.41
CA LYS A 2 -14.90 4.05 20.54
C LYS A 2 -13.79 3.68 19.57
N GLU A 3 -12.81 2.92 20.05
CA GLU A 3 -11.71 2.43 19.26
C GLU A 3 -11.82 0.91 19.07
N ILE A 4 -11.57 0.47 17.84
CA ILE A 4 -11.41 -0.94 17.51
C ILE A 4 -9.97 -1.12 17.04
N SER A 5 -9.25 -2.04 17.68
CA SER A 5 -7.86 -2.32 17.32
C SER A 5 -7.74 -3.77 16.85
N ILE A 6 -7.12 -3.96 15.69
CA ILE A 6 -6.75 -5.28 15.16
C ILE A 6 -5.23 -5.32 15.18
N ASP A 7 -4.65 -6.05 16.17
CA ASP A 7 -3.22 -6.06 16.39
C ASP A 7 -2.80 -7.40 17.04
N PRO A 8 -1.99 -8.22 16.39
CA PRO A 8 -1.56 -8.08 14.99
C PRO A 8 -2.65 -8.53 14.00
N ILE A 9 -2.50 -8.07 12.75
CA ILE A 9 -3.30 -8.62 11.65
C ILE A 9 -2.79 -10.04 11.39
N THR A 10 -3.69 -11.03 11.43
CA THR A 10 -3.29 -12.44 11.39
C THR A 10 -3.11 -12.97 9.98
N ARG A 11 -3.72 -12.35 8.99
CA ARG A 11 -3.64 -12.81 7.61
C ARG A 11 -2.87 -11.82 6.75
N LEU A 12 -1.63 -11.60 7.19
CA LEU A 12 -0.72 -10.64 6.58
C LEU A 12 0.70 -11.18 6.71
N GLU A 13 1.51 -11.09 5.66
CA GLU A 13 2.95 -11.30 5.78
C GLU A 13 3.57 -10.07 6.44
N GLY A 14 4.48 -10.28 7.38
CA GLY A 14 5.05 -9.22 8.20
C GLY A 14 4.14 -8.82 9.35
N HIS A 15 4.24 -7.58 9.81
CA HIS A 15 3.43 -7.06 10.91
C HIS A 15 2.60 -5.87 10.46
N GLY A 16 1.35 -5.87 10.85
CA GLY A 16 0.44 -4.77 10.59
C GLY A 16 -0.56 -4.62 11.72
N ARG A 17 -1.01 -3.39 11.92
CA ARG A 17 -2.04 -3.06 12.87
C ARG A 17 -3.07 -2.15 12.21
N ILE A 18 -4.33 -2.39 12.50
CA ILE A 18 -5.42 -1.51 12.06
C ILE A 18 -6.08 -0.91 13.29
N GLN A 19 -6.24 0.40 13.29
CA GLN A 19 -7.01 1.13 14.29
C GLN A 19 -8.18 1.81 13.61
N ILE A 20 -9.38 1.59 14.14
CA ILE A 20 -10.61 2.18 13.64
C ILE A 20 -11.25 2.98 14.78
N PHE A 21 -11.55 4.24 14.51
CA PHE A 21 -12.19 5.13 15.47
C PHE A 21 -13.63 5.38 15.04
N LEU A 22 -14.56 5.10 15.96
CA LEU A 22 -15.98 5.30 15.71
C LEU A 22 -16.45 6.57 16.40
N ASN A 23 -17.38 7.27 15.75
CA ASN A 23 -18.05 8.43 16.33
C ASN A 23 -19.18 7.98 17.28
N GLU A 24 -19.91 8.96 17.85
CA GLU A 24 -21.00 8.69 18.76
C GLU A 24 -22.16 7.94 18.12
N GLN A 25 -22.34 8.08 16.81
CA GLN A 25 -23.37 7.39 16.04
C GLN A 25 -22.98 5.95 15.65
N GLY A 26 -21.73 5.57 15.89
CA GLY A 26 -21.22 4.24 15.52
C GLY A 26 -20.63 4.17 14.12
N ASP A 27 -20.54 5.29 13.41
CA ASP A 27 -19.92 5.36 12.10
C ASP A 27 -18.41 5.50 12.20
N VAL A 28 -17.69 5.09 11.16
CA VAL A 28 -16.23 5.22 11.12
C VAL A 28 -15.83 6.68 10.95
N ALA A 29 -15.24 7.24 11.99
CA ALA A 29 -14.69 8.59 11.95
C ALA A 29 -13.30 8.60 11.29
N ASN A 30 -12.49 7.57 11.57
CA ASN A 30 -11.15 7.46 11.02
C ASN A 30 -10.66 6.02 11.05
N ALA A 31 -9.71 5.69 10.18
CA ALA A 31 -9.09 4.37 10.17
C ALA A 31 -7.63 4.50 9.74
N TYR A 32 -6.75 3.78 10.41
CA TYR A 32 -5.33 3.79 10.16
C TYR A 32 -4.80 2.37 9.96
N LEU A 33 -4.04 2.15 8.89
CA LEU A 33 -3.19 0.99 8.73
C LEU A 33 -1.78 1.38 9.16
N GLN A 34 -1.21 0.65 10.10
CA GLN A 34 0.12 0.91 10.62
C GLN A 34 1.04 -0.28 10.36
N ILE A 35 2.20 0.01 9.82
CA ILE A 35 3.27 -0.96 9.60
C ILE A 35 4.40 -0.57 10.57
N PRO A 36 4.56 -1.28 11.70
CA PRO A 36 5.47 -0.83 12.76
C PRO A 36 6.95 -1.06 12.50
N GLU A 37 7.30 -1.96 11.58
CA GLU A 37 8.69 -2.39 11.43
C GLU A 37 9.56 -1.35 10.73
N LEU A 38 9.10 -0.80 9.60
CA LEU A 38 9.85 0.18 8.84
C LEU A 38 8.91 1.16 8.17
N ARG A 39 9.15 2.43 8.41
CA ARG A 39 8.42 3.54 7.80
C ARG A 39 9.42 4.47 7.12
N GLY A 40 8.92 5.25 6.17
CA GLY A 40 9.70 6.29 5.52
C GLY A 40 9.80 6.18 4.01
N PHE A 41 9.37 5.07 3.41
CA PHE A 41 9.37 4.94 1.95
C PHE A 41 8.50 5.99 1.29
N GLU A 42 7.39 6.36 1.90
CA GLU A 42 6.51 7.42 1.41
C GLU A 42 7.24 8.77 1.33
N ARG A 43 8.11 9.06 2.28
CA ARG A 43 8.95 10.26 2.24
C ARG A 43 10.13 10.12 1.29
N PHE A 44 10.72 8.95 1.23
CA PHE A 44 11.84 8.66 0.34
C PHE A 44 11.44 8.85 -1.14
N CYS A 45 10.19 8.54 -1.48
CA CYS A 45 9.68 8.67 -2.83
C CYS A 45 9.39 10.12 -3.25
N ILE A 46 9.23 11.04 -2.29
CA ILE A 46 8.97 12.45 -2.60
C ILE A 46 10.15 13.03 -3.38
N GLY A 47 9.86 13.71 -4.49
CA GLY A 47 10.88 14.31 -5.35
C GLY A 47 11.49 13.35 -6.36
N ARG A 48 11.14 12.06 -6.32
CA ARG A 48 11.58 11.08 -7.32
C ARG A 48 10.70 11.15 -8.57
N LYS A 49 11.27 10.83 -9.72
CA LYS A 49 10.47 10.68 -10.93
C LYS A 49 9.52 9.50 -10.78
N GLY A 50 8.29 9.63 -11.27
CA GLY A 50 7.31 8.55 -11.21
C GLY A 50 7.83 7.26 -11.82
N GLU A 51 8.46 7.33 -12.97
CA GLU A 51 8.99 6.16 -13.67
C GLU A 51 10.09 5.41 -12.91
N ASP A 52 10.70 6.02 -11.89
CA ASP A 52 11.69 5.36 -11.05
C ASP A 52 11.06 4.51 -9.94
N LEU A 53 9.80 4.76 -9.61
CA LEU A 53 9.13 4.08 -8.48
C LEU A 53 9.05 2.56 -8.63
N PRO A 54 8.78 1.99 -9.82
CA PRO A 54 8.78 0.53 -9.96
C PRO A 54 10.11 -0.15 -9.64
N GLN A 55 11.21 0.59 -9.62
CA GLN A 55 12.52 0.08 -9.20
C GLN A 55 12.77 0.31 -7.71
N ILE A 56 12.11 1.27 -7.09
CA ILE A 56 12.28 1.63 -5.69
C ILE A 56 11.39 0.78 -4.79
N THR A 57 10.12 0.68 -5.14
CA THR A 57 9.11 0.04 -4.27
C THR A 57 9.34 -1.45 -4.01
N PRO A 58 9.93 -2.25 -4.93
CA PRO A 58 10.25 -3.64 -4.60
C PRO A 58 11.19 -3.80 -3.41
N ARG A 59 11.95 -2.77 -3.08
CA ARG A 59 12.89 -2.79 -1.96
C ARG A 59 12.23 -2.65 -0.60
N ILE A 60 10.93 -2.38 -0.56
CA ILE A 60 10.16 -2.34 0.69
C ILE A 60 10.15 -3.72 1.36
N CYS A 61 10.09 -4.78 0.56
CA CYS A 61 9.99 -6.15 1.07
C CYS A 61 10.84 -7.10 0.27
N GLY A 62 11.62 -7.93 0.96
CA GLY A 62 12.45 -8.95 0.32
C GLY A 62 11.70 -10.21 -0.11
N VAL A 63 10.55 -10.48 0.54
CA VAL A 63 9.72 -11.66 0.26
C VAL A 63 8.69 -11.40 -0.82
N CYS A 64 8.18 -10.17 -0.91
CA CYS A 64 7.07 -9.79 -1.79
C CYS A 64 7.40 -8.63 -2.74
N PRO A 65 8.58 -8.58 -3.36
CA PRO A 65 8.97 -7.45 -4.23
C PRO A 65 8.03 -7.28 -5.41
N VAL A 66 7.48 -8.36 -5.95
CA VAL A 66 6.56 -8.33 -7.09
C VAL A 66 5.27 -7.59 -6.74
N ALA A 67 4.74 -7.79 -5.53
CA ALA A 67 3.52 -7.11 -5.10
C ALA A 67 3.71 -5.58 -5.09
N HIS A 68 4.81 -5.11 -4.53
CA HIS A 68 5.14 -3.68 -4.50
C HIS A 68 5.44 -3.12 -5.88
N HIS A 69 6.13 -3.90 -6.72
CA HIS A 69 6.41 -3.53 -8.10
C HIS A 69 5.11 -3.33 -8.89
N MET A 70 4.18 -4.29 -8.80
CA MET A 70 2.90 -4.21 -9.50
C MET A 70 2.04 -3.07 -8.99
N ALA A 71 2.01 -2.84 -7.68
CA ALA A 71 1.25 -1.74 -7.09
C ALA A 71 1.73 -0.39 -7.63
N SER A 72 3.04 -0.14 -7.65
CA SER A 72 3.59 1.10 -8.18
C SER A 72 3.38 1.24 -9.68
N THR A 73 3.50 0.16 -10.44
CA THR A 73 3.28 0.17 -11.88
C THR A 73 1.83 0.52 -12.21
N LYS A 74 0.87 -0.09 -11.50
CA LYS A 74 -0.55 0.23 -11.68
C LYS A 74 -0.87 1.67 -11.29
N ALA A 75 -0.24 2.17 -10.22
CA ALA A 75 -0.40 3.56 -9.82
C ALA A 75 0.08 4.52 -10.91
N LEU A 76 1.21 4.22 -11.55
CA LEU A 76 1.74 5.03 -12.65
C LEU A 76 0.87 4.94 -13.90
N ASP A 77 0.34 3.78 -14.23
CA ASP A 77 -0.60 3.63 -15.34
C ASP A 77 -1.79 4.59 -15.14
N ALA A 78 -2.33 4.63 -13.93
CA ALA A 78 -3.42 5.54 -13.60
C ALA A 78 -2.98 7.01 -13.67
N ALA A 79 -1.80 7.33 -13.13
CA ALA A 79 -1.28 8.69 -13.10
C ALA A 79 -1.02 9.25 -14.50
N PHE A 80 -0.53 8.43 -15.41
CA PHE A 80 -0.22 8.83 -16.80
C PHE A 80 -1.36 8.53 -17.76
N HIS A 81 -2.50 8.07 -17.27
CA HIS A 81 -3.67 7.70 -18.09
C HIS A 81 -3.31 6.65 -19.17
N VAL A 82 -2.52 5.67 -18.79
CA VAL A 82 -2.14 4.56 -19.66
C VAL A 82 -3.08 3.38 -19.41
N ASP A 83 -3.65 2.84 -20.49
CA ASP A 83 -4.43 1.61 -20.44
C ASP A 83 -3.59 0.47 -21.04
N PRO A 84 -3.05 -0.44 -20.21
CA PRO A 84 -2.23 -1.52 -20.72
C PRO A 84 -2.99 -2.46 -21.65
N PRO A 85 -2.32 -3.13 -22.59
CA PRO A 85 -2.96 -4.14 -23.42
C PRO A 85 -3.57 -5.28 -22.60
N VAL A 86 -4.59 -5.94 -23.16
CA VAL A 86 -5.28 -7.05 -22.49
C VAL A 86 -4.31 -8.14 -22.04
N ALA A 87 -3.32 -8.47 -22.86
CA ALA A 87 -2.32 -9.47 -22.50
C ALA A 87 -1.52 -9.08 -21.27
N ALA A 88 -1.13 -7.79 -21.15
CA ALA A 88 -0.40 -7.28 -20.00
C ALA A 88 -1.28 -7.36 -18.73
N LYS A 89 -2.55 -7.00 -18.83
CA LYS A 89 -3.49 -7.08 -17.69
C LYS A 89 -3.64 -8.52 -17.20
N LYS A 90 -3.75 -9.48 -18.11
CA LYS A 90 -3.85 -10.90 -17.75
C LYS A 90 -2.58 -11.44 -17.10
N LEU A 91 -1.41 -11.00 -17.56
CA LEU A 91 -0.15 -11.41 -16.95
C LEU A 91 0.03 -10.85 -15.53
N ARG A 92 -0.66 -9.77 -15.19
CA ARG A 92 -0.62 -9.16 -13.85
C ARG A 92 -1.57 -9.83 -12.85
N GLU A 93 -2.53 -10.64 -13.31
CA GLU A 93 -3.46 -11.37 -12.46
C GLU A 93 -2.81 -12.61 -11.84
#